data_10e40c684df15869492aa45cffa1e500
#
_entry.id   10e40c684df15869492aa45cffa1e500
#
_cell.length_a   1.000
_cell.length_b   1.000
_cell.length_c   1.000
_cell.angle_alpha   90.00
_cell.angle_beta   90.00
_cell.angle_gamma   90.00
#
_symmetry.space_group_name_H-M   'P 1'
#
loop_
_entity.id
_entity.type
_entity.pdbx_description
1 polymer ?
#
loop_
_entity_poly.entity_id
_entity_poly.type
_entity_poly.pdbx_seq_one_letter_code
_entity_poly.pdbx_strand_id
1 'polypeptide(L)'
;KGNSGPGGGGTIPNLTFADVSVPEGNGGTGTVEIVLTLDHASSKPVTVNYSTVDGTAKAGADYTAVNGQLLTFQANETEKRIQITVVADDIREADETFMVRISNPVNVNLLKETCVVTLKNDDTKIGFANTGYDAPTSYPGYTLAWSDEFNGTSLSATDWSYESGDGCPGLCGWGNNELEYYTAPPNNLIFQDGKMIIEARAEAFGGKSYTSARIKTQGKRTFKYGRIDIRAILPTTKSLWPALWLLPQSNVYGNWPTSGEIDMMEEVGSEPAKVLGTAHYGPGPGSTFISRNYSLSGATFNDQFHVFSLEWQQDQIKWYVDNNLYSTVSKADVGSNIWPFNEQFFLIVNLAVGGNLPGAPDASSLFPQWLILDYIRVYQ
;
A
#
# COMPACT_ATOMS: atom_id res chain seq x y z
N LYS A 1 -55.43 55.82 -22.85
CA LYS A 1 -53.96 55.82 -22.86
C LYS A 1 -53.53 54.71 -21.93
N GLY A 2 -53.24 53.53 -22.50
CA GLY A 2 -52.65 52.44 -21.80
C GLY A 2 -51.14 52.69 -21.67
N ASN A 3 -50.66 52.62 -20.44
CA ASN A 3 -49.23 52.59 -20.16
C ASN A 3 -48.91 51.13 -19.76
N SER A 4 -48.46 50.35 -20.75
CA SER A 4 -47.82 49.06 -20.51
C SER A 4 -46.41 49.35 -19.97
N GLY A 5 -46.25 49.25 -18.67
CA GLY A 5 -44.96 49.27 -18.04
C GLY A 5 -44.10 48.11 -18.54
N PRO A 6 -42.77 48.25 -18.63
CA PRO A 6 -41.90 47.19 -19.11
C PRO A 6 -41.96 46.03 -18.10
N GLY A 7 -42.26 44.84 -18.60
CA GLY A 7 -42.15 43.63 -17.84
C GLY A 7 -40.71 43.50 -17.31
N GLY A 8 -40.57 43.50 -16.01
CA GLY A 8 -39.31 43.27 -15.34
C GLY A 8 -38.78 41.87 -15.68
N GLY A 9 -37.91 41.78 -16.70
CA GLY A 9 -37.08 40.60 -16.88
C GLY A 9 -36.10 40.51 -15.74
N GLY A 10 -36.45 39.74 -14.68
CA GLY A 10 -35.54 39.47 -13.59
C GLY A 10 -34.26 38.83 -14.16
N THR A 11 -33.11 39.23 -13.67
CA THR A 11 -31.81 38.59 -14.00
C THR A 11 -31.89 37.11 -13.68
N ILE A 12 -31.32 36.31 -14.55
CA ILE A 12 -31.21 34.85 -14.33
C ILE A 12 -30.20 34.64 -13.20
N PRO A 13 -30.55 33.94 -12.08
CA PRO A 13 -29.66 33.70 -10.98
C PRO A 13 -28.51 32.78 -11.37
N ASN A 14 -27.42 32.87 -10.60
CA ASN A 14 -26.31 31.93 -10.69
C ASN A 14 -26.43 30.89 -9.58
N LEU A 15 -26.22 29.61 -9.95
CA LEU A 15 -26.15 28.50 -9.01
C LEU A 15 -24.71 28.29 -8.56
N THR A 16 -24.53 28.20 -7.24
CA THR A 16 -23.24 27.92 -6.61
C THR A 16 -23.35 26.75 -5.62
N PHE A 17 -22.27 26.01 -5.45
CA PHE A 17 -22.09 24.96 -4.45
C PHE A 17 -20.60 24.72 -4.22
N ALA A 18 -20.24 24.19 -3.05
CA ALA A 18 -18.86 23.86 -2.68
C ALA A 18 -18.60 22.36 -2.79
N ASP A 19 -17.33 21.98 -2.87
CA ASP A 19 -16.88 20.62 -2.65
C ASP A 19 -17.10 20.26 -1.16
N VAL A 20 -17.36 18.99 -0.88
CA VAL A 20 -17.74 18.49 0.44
C VAL A 20 -16.77 17.38 0.87
N SER A 21 -16.44 17.35 2.16
CA SER A 21 -15.66 16.27 2.76
C SER A 21 -16.36 15.81 4.03
N VAL A 22 -16.59 14.52 4.15
CA VAL A 22 -17.26 13.89 5.30
C VAL A 22 -16.47 12.67 5.75
N PRO A 23 -16.49 12.27 7.04
CA PRO A 23 -16.04 10.95 7.43
C PRO A 23 -16.90 9.89 6.76
N GLU A 24 -16.30 8.74 6.46
CA GLU A 24 -17.02 7.59 5.88
C GLU A 24 -17.94 6.96 6.93
N GLY A 25 -17.42 6.74 8.14
CA GLY A 25 -18.08 6.06 9.26
C GLY A 25 -17.75 4.57 9.33
N ASN A 26 -18.02 3.95 10.48
CA ASN A 26 -17.56 2.59 10.82
C ASN A 26 -18.62 1.51 10.55
N GLY A 27 -19.49 1.68 9.57
CA GLY A 27 -20.47 0.67 9.13
C GLY A 27 -21.88 1.19 8.94
N GLY A 28 -22.64 0.46 8.13
CA GLY A 28 -24.02 0.81 7.73
C GLY A 28 -24.08 1.85 6.64
N THR A 29 -24.96 2.85 6.76
CA THR A 29 -25.09 3.90 5.76
C THR A 29 -25.14 5.29 6.41
N GLY A 30 -24.40 6.23 5.83
CA GLY A 30 -24.40 7.64 6.16
C GLY A 30 -25.09 8.48 5.08
N THR A 31 -25.04 9.80 5.22
CA THR A 31 -25.57 10.73 4.21
C THR A 31 -24.61 11.90 4.07
N VAL A 32 -24.17 12.18 2.86
CA VAL A 32 -23.51 13.44 2.52
C VAL A 32 -24.53 14.43 1.99
N GLU A 33 -24.48 15.66 2.48
CA GLU A 33 -25.35 16.75 2.08
C GLU A 33 -24.57 17.79 1.28
N ILE A 34 -25.08 18.14 0.09
CA ILE A 34 -24.53 19.19 -0.76
C ILE A 34 -25.56 20.32 -0.82
N VAL A 35 -25.15 21.51 -0.36
CA VAL A 35 -26.03 22.71 -0.38
C VAL A 35 -25.81 23.45 -1.69
N LEU A 36 -26.92 23.65 -2.44
CA LEU A 36 -26.96 24.42 -3.67
C LEU A 36 -27.65 25.76 -3.38
N THR A 37 -27.02 26.86 -3.78
CA THR A 37 -27.49 28.21 -3.48
C THR A 37 -27.59 29.06 -4.74
N LEU A 38 -28.72 29.76 -4.91
CA LEU A 38 -28.89 30.82 -5.91
C LEU A 38 -28.45 32.16 -5.33
N ASP A 39 -27.69 32.94 -6.08
CA ASP A 39 -27.19 34.25 -5.66
C ASP A 39 -28.33 35.28 -5.42
N HIS A 40 -29.49 35.07 -6.05
CA HIS A 40 -30.73 35.81 -5.75
C HIS A 40 -31.97 34.96 -6.13
N ALA A 41 -33.10 35.33 -5.59
CA ALA A 41 -34.38 34.63 -5.83
C ALA A 41 -34.89 34.83 -7.26
N SER A 42 -35.36 33.75 -7.88
CA SER A 42 -36.06 33.78 -9.16
C SER A 42 -37.57 33.85 -8.98
N SER A 43 -38.25 34.68 -9.77
CA SER A 43 -39.72 34.68 -9.80
C SER A 43 -40.33 33.48 -10.56
N LYS A 44 -39.51 32.69 -11.22
CA LYS A 44 -39.86 31.44 -11.93
C LYS A 44 -39.21 30.27 -11.26
N PRO A 45 -39.77 29.07 -11.34
CA PRO A 45 -39.06 27.85 -10.92
C PRO A 45 -37.73 27.71 -11.63
N VAL A 46 -36.69 27.30 -10.88
CA VAL A 46 -35.38 26.93 -11.39
C VAL A 46 -35.24 25.43 -11.28
N THR A 47 -34.81 24.77 -12.35
CA THR A 47 -34.55 23.33 -12.32
C THR A 47 -33.16 22.97 -12.79
N VAL A 48 -32.62 21.93 -12.22
CA VAL A 48 -31.39 21.24 -12.66
C VAL A 48 -31.56 19.73 -12.48
N ASN A 49 -30.81 18.94 -13.24
CA ASN A 49 -30.64 17.52 -12.96
C ASN A 49 -29.30 17.30 -12.26
N TYR A 50 -29.22 16.25 -11.42
CA TYR A 50 -27.95 15.83 -10.85
C TYR A 50 -27.75 14.33 -10.96
N SER A 51 -26.49 13.92 -11.10
CA SER A 51 -26.03 12.53 -11.20
C SER A 51 -24.72 12.37 -10.42
N THR A 52 -24.50 11.18 -9.90
CA THR A 52 -23.19 10.82 -9.35
C THR A 52 -22.28 10.23 -10.44
N VAL A 53 -20.97 10.39 -10.28
CA VAL A 53 -19.95 9.85 -11.18
C VAL A 53 -18.80 9.31 -10.32
N ASP A 54 -18.40 8.07 -10.56
CA ASP A 54 -17.28 7.43 -9.86
C ASP A 54 -15.98 8.23 -10.00
N GLY A 55 -15.27 8.32 -8.90
CA GLY A 55 -13.86 8.66 -8.83
C GLY A 55 -13.07 7.46 -8.33
N THR A 56 -12.31 7.62 -7.23
CA THR A 56 -11.77 6.47 -6.48
C THR A 56 -12.89 5.73 -5.78
N ALA A 57 -13.80 6.42 -5.10
CA ALA A 57 -15.05 5.85 -4.56
C ALA A 57 -15.96 5.31 -5.65
N LYS A 58 -16.56 4.13 -5.43
CA LYS A 58 -17.35 3.37 -6.42
C LYS A 58 -18.81 3.22 -6.00
N ALA A 59 -19.70 3.44 -6.94
CA ALA A 59 -21.11 3.19 -6.74
C ALA A 59 -21.38 1.72 -6.39
N GLY A 60 -22.11 1.50 -5.30
CA GLY A 60 -22.46 0.19 -4.78
C GLY A 60 -21.50 -0.35 -3.72
N ALA A 61 -20.24 0.06 -3.71
CA ALA A 61 -19.30 -0.17 -2.61
C ALA A 61 -19.39 0.99 -1.61
N ASP A 62 -19.09 2.22 -2.03
CA ASP A 62 -18.83 3.37 -1.16
C ASP A 62 -19.99 4.37 -1.12
N TYR A 63 -20.86 4.36 -2.13
CA TYR A 63 -22.05 5.20 -2.16
C TYR A 63 -23.17 4.63 -3.05
N THR A 64 -24.38 5.16 -2.90
CA THR A 64 -25.52 4.81 -3.76
C THR A 64 -25.57 5.75 -4.96
N ALA A 65 -25.54 5.17 -6.17
CA ALA A 65 -25.60 5.93 -7.42
C ALA A 65 -26.90 6.72 -7.57
N VAL A 66 -26.81 7.95 -8.07
CA VAL A 66 -27.94 8.77 -8.51
C VAL A 66 -27.80 9.09 -9.99
N ASN A 67 -28.90 8.92 -10.76
CA ASN A 67 -28.90 9.10 -12.21
C ASN A 67 -29.97 10.09 -12.63
N GLY A 68 -29.57 11.29 -13.05
CA GLY A 68 -30.42 12.28 -13.68
C GLY A 68 -31.62 12.77 -12.85
N GLN A 69 -31.48 12.78 -11.52
CA GLN A 69 -32.58 13.20 -10.65
C GLN A 69 -32.85 14.70 -10.77
N LEU A 70 -34.13 15.07 -10.90
CA LEU A 70 -34.56 16.45 -11.00
C LEU A 70 -34.57 17.13 -9.65
N LEU A 71 -33.94 18.31 -9.54
CA LEU A 71 -34.01 19.22 -8.42
C LEU A 71 -34.70 20.51 -8.83
N THR A 72 -35.68 20.97 -8.04
CA THR A 72 -36.48 22.16 -8.35
C THR A 72 -36.41 23.15 -7.19
N PHE A 73 -35.96 24.37 -7.45
CA PHE A 73 -36.20 25.54 -6.61
C PHE A 73 -37.54 26.14 -7.01
N GLN A 74 -38.47 26.25 -6.09
CA GLN A 74 -39.71 26.93 -6.36
C GLN A 74 -39.46 28.47 -6.48
N ALA A 75 -40.42 29.18 -7.04
CA ALA A 75 -40.31 30.63 -7.12
C ALA A 75 -39.97 31.23 -5.71
N ASN A 76 -39.00 32.10 -5.68
CA ASN A 76 -38.45 32.75 -4.46
C ASN A 76 -37.65 31.85 -3.53
N GLU A 77 -37.38 30.60 -3.84
CA GLU A 77 -36.44 29.78 -3.10
C GLU A 77 -34.99 30.07 -3.58
N THR A 78 -34.06 30.11 -2.65
CA THR A 78 -32.62 30.35 -2.94
C THR A 78 -31.70 29.22 -2.45
N GLU A 79 -32.21 28.19 -1.75
CA GLU A 79 -31.41 27.08 -1.25
C GLU A 79 -32.12 25.74 -1.49
N LYS A 80 -31.36 24.77 -1.88
CA LYS A 80 -31.74 23.35 -1.94
C LYS A 80 -30.58 22.47 -1.49
N ARG A 81 -30.93 21.26 -1.05
CA ARG A 81 -30.00 20.27 -0.56
C ARG A 81 -30.14 18.98 -1.34
N ILE A 82 -29.02 18.46 -1.81
CA ILE A 82 -28.91 17.10 -2.36
C ILE A 82 -28.38 16.21 -1.24
N GLN A 83 -28.98 15.05 -1.08
CA GLN A 83 -28.51 14.02 -0.14
C GLN A 83 -28.11 12.79 -0.92
N ILE A 84 -26.87 12.33 -0.73
CA ILE A 84 -26.32 11.10 -1.31
C ILE A 84 -26.05 10.14 -0.16
N THR A 85 -26.53 8.91 -0.28
CA THR A 85 -26.24 7.86 0.70
C THR A 85 -24.83 7.35 0.49
N VAL A 86 -24.02 7.35 1.56
CA VAL A 86 -22.69 6.78 1.67
C VAL A 86 -22.82 5.40 2.32
N VAL A 87 -22.07 4.44 1.87
CA VAL A 87 -21.91 3.11 2.48
C VAL A 87 -20.62 3.14 3.29
N ALA A 88 -20.73 2.82 4.55
CA ALA A 88 -19.62 2.81 5.49
C ALA A 88 -19.28 1.37 5.89
N ASP A 89 -18.00 1.06 6.10
CA ASP A 89 -17.57 -0.21 6.66
C ASP A 89 -16.59 -0.02 7.84
N ASP A 90 -15.79 -1.00 8.23
CA ASP A 90 -14.83 -0.92 9.31
C ASP A 90 -13.38 -1.12 8.83
N ILE A 91 -13.17 -1.04 7.52
CA ILE A 91 -11.89 -1.34 6.88
C ILE A 91 -11.12 -0.04 6.60
N ARG A 92 -9.86 -0.04 6.97
CA ARG A 92 -8.95 1.07 6.70
C ARG A 92 -8.61 1.15 5.22
N GLU A 93 -8.93 2.25 4.60
CA GLU A 93 -8.70 2.55 3.20
C GLU A 93 -7.99 3.90 3.02
N ALA A 94 -7.80 4.30 1.79
CA ALA A 94 -7.41 5.68 1.47
C ALA A 94 -8.64 6.59 1.51
N ASP A 95 -8.43 7.90 1.71
CA ASP A 95 -9.49 8.87 1.41
C ASP A 95 -9.94 8.73 -0.04
N GLU A 96 -11.23 8.62 -0.26
CA GLU A 96 -11.80 8.39 -1.57
C GLU A 96 -12.65 9.56 -2.07
N THR A 97 -12.88 9.62 -3.38
CA THR A 97 -13.68 10.67 -3.99
C THR A 97 -14.66 10.15 -5.01
N PHE A 98 -15.84 10.76 -5.05
CA PHE A 98 -16.76 10.70 -6.18
C PHE A 98 -17.23 12.12 -6.54
N MET A 99 -17.92 12.27 -7.67
CA MET A 99 -18.41 13.57 -8.12
C MET A 99 -19.92 13.58 -8.19
N VAL A 100 -20.53 14.74 -7.88
CA VAL A 100 -21.93 15.03 -8.20
C VAL A 100 -21.94 16.06 -9.32
N ARG A 101 -22.45 15.67 -10.49
CA ARG A 101 -22.53 16.50 -11.67
C ARG A 101 -23.92 17.12 -11.79
N ILE A 102 -23.97 18.45 -11.95
CA ILE A 102 -25.19 19.24 -12.22
C ILE A 102 -25.31 19.44 -13.74
N SER A 103 -26.51 19.25 -14.27
CA SER A 103 -26.78 19.35 -15.70
C SER A 103 -28.19 19.88 -15.97
N ASN A 104 -28.53 20.13 -17.27
CA ASN A 104 -29.82 20.58 -17.74
C ASN A 104 -30.41 21.80 -17.01
N PRO A 105 -29.65 22.92 -16.86
CA PRO A 105 -30.13 24.09 -16.15
C PRO A 105 -31.28 24.77 -16.90
N VAL A 106 -32.33 25.12 -16.14
CA VAL A 106 -33.46 25.92 -16.65
C VAL A 106 -33.67 27.11 -15.72
N ASN A 107 -33.68 28.30 -16.27
CA ASN A 107 -33.81 29.59 -15.58
C ASN A 107 -32.67 29.85 -14.57
N VAL A 108 -31.47 29.31 -14.79
CA VAL A 108 -30.28 29.47 -13.92
C VAL A 108 -28.99 29.32 -14.74
N ASN A 109 -27.96 30.05 -14.36
CA ASN A 109 -26.60 29.89 -14.89
C ASN A 109 -25.80 28.98 -13.93
N LEU A 110 -25.07 27.99 -14.46
CA LEU A 110 -24.14 27.19 -13.67
C LEU A 110 -22.77 27.86 -13.69
N LEU A 111 -22.25 28.26 -12.54
CA LEU A 111 -20.88 28.75 -12.40
C LEU A 111 -19.88 27.60 -12.23
N LYS A 112 -20.36 26.45 -11.74
CA LYS A 112 -19.65 25.20 -11.56
C LYS A 112 -20.61 24.05 -11.90
N GLU A 113 -20.13 23.01 -12.56
CA GLU A 113 -20.97 21.87 -12.95
C GLU A 113 -20.73 20.63 -12.09
N THR A 114 -19.64 20.57 -11.33
CA THR A 114 -19.23 19.37 -10.60
C THR A 114 -18.87 19.71 -9.17
N CYS A 115 -19.46 18.99 -8.21
CA CYS A 115 -19.07 18.95 -6.81
C CYS A 115 -18.19 17.70 -6.59
N VAL A 116 -17.01 17.87 -6.02
CA VAL A 116 -16.19 16.75 -5.54
C VAL A 116 -16.61 16.44 -4.11
N VAL A 117 -16.99 15.19 -3.86
CA VAL A 117 -17.24 14.66 -2.53
C VAL A 117 -16.05 13.80 -2.14
N THR A 118 -15.46 14.08 -0.99
CA THR A 118 -14.39 13.29 -0.40
C THR A 118 -14.93 12.52 0.79
N LEU A 119 -14.84 11.20 0.74
CA LEU A 119 -15.05 10.30 1.88
C LEU A 119 -13.72 10.18 2.60
N LYS A 120 -13.71 10.57 3.87
CA LYS A 120 -12.52 10.49 4.73
C LYS A 120 -12.53 9.18 5.46
N ASN A 121 -11.49 8.38 5.26
CA ASN A 121 -11.32 7.19 6.06
C ASN A 121 -11.14 7.55 7.54
N ASP A 122 -11.93 6.95 8.42
CA ASP A 122 -11.84 7.06 9.87
C ASP A 122 -11.67 5.69 10.57
N ASP A 123 -11.37 4.65 9.78
CA ASP A 123 -11.16 3.28 10.22
C ASP A 123 -9.70 2.94 10.49
N THR A 124 -9.52 1.88 11.27
CA THR A 124 -8.18 1.44 11.69
C THR A 124 -7.89 -0.02 11.36
N LYS A 125 -8.92 -0.81 11.09
CA LYS A 125 -8.82 -2.25 10.81
C LYS A 125 -8.37 -2.45 9.37
N ILE A 126 -7.28 -3.17 9.18
CA ILE A 126 -6.76 -3.52 7.86
C ILE A 126 -7.49 -4.78 7.37
N GLY A 127 -8.09 -4.67 6.17
CA GLY A 127 -8.77 -5.79 5.51
C GLY A 127 -7.79 -6.70 4.80
N PHE A 128 -7.86 -8.00 5.09
CA PHE A 128 -7.13 -9.02 4.34
C PHE A 128 -7.82 -10.38 4.44
N ALA A 129 -7.69 -11.19 3.40
CA ALA A 129 -8.16 -12.57 3.41
C ALA A 129 -7.16 -13.47 4.15
N ASN A 130 -7.60 -14.16 5.21
CA ASN A 130 -6.76 -15.13 5.91
C ASN A 130 -6.77 -16.51 5.22
N THR A 131 -6.60 -16.49 3.89
CA THR A 131 -6.54 -17.66 3.00
C THR A 131 -5.17 -17.78 2.35
N GLY A 132 -4.95 -18.79 1.54
CA GLY A 132 -3.72 -18.98 0.78
C GLY A 132 -2.93 -20.19 1.24
N TYR A 133 -1.73 -20.34 0.68
CA TYR A 133 -0.86 -21.46 0.99
C TYR A 133 -0.33 -21.38 2.42
N ASP A 134 -0.24 -22.54 3.08
CA ASP A 134 0.39 -22.67 4.39
C ASP A 134 1.50 -23.74 4.32
N ALA A 135 2.66 -23.42 4.88
CA ALA A 135 3.79 -24.35 4.86
C ALA A 135 3.62 -25.46 5.90
N PRO A 136 4.17 -26.66 5.64
CA PRO A 136 4.26 -27.68 6.66
C PRO A 136 4.96 -27.16 7.92
N THR A 137 4.51 -27.63 9.08
CA THR A 137 5.11 -27.25 10.37
C THR A 137 6.37 -28.08 10.72
N SER A 138 6.75 -29.01 9.86
CA SER A 138 7.97 -29.83 10.03
C SER A 138 8.48 -30.33 8.69
N TYR A 139 9.77 -30.55 8.61
CA TYR A 139 10.47 -31.08 7.43
C TYR A 139 11.41 -32.20 7.81
N PRO A 140 11.48 -33.30 7.03
CA PRO A 140 12.43 -34.40 7.29
C PRO A 140 13.87 -33.88 7.39
N GLY A 141 14.56 -34.22 8.47
CA GLY A 141 15.95 -33.84 8.70
C GLY A 141 16.17 -32.42 9.25
N TYR A 142 15.09 -31.67 9.49
CA TYR A 142 15.15 -30.34 10.10
C TYR A 142 14.41 -30.30 11.43
N THR A 143 14.84 -29.40 12.32
CA THR A 143 14.19 -29.07 13.57
C THR A 143 13.83 -27.58 13.56
N LEU A 144 12.68 -27.17 14.08
CA LEU A 144 12.34 -25.77 14.25
C LEU A 144 13.33 -25.12 15.24
N ALA A 145 14.19 -24.25 14.69
CA ALA A 145 15.22 -23.56 15.47
C ALA A 145 14.73 -22.24 16.05
N TRP A 146 13.87 -21.54 15.30
CA TRP A 146 13.28 -20.27 15.70
C TRP A 146 12.02 -19.98 14.91
N SER A 147 11.05 -19.30 15.51
CA SER A 147 9.93 -18.72 14.80
C SER A 147 9.45 -17.42 15.45
N ASP A 148 8.80 -16.59 14.66
CA ASP A 148 7.93 -15.52 15.11
C ASP A 148 6.58 -15.68 14.41
N GLU A 149 5.55 -15.95 15.17
CA GLU A 149 4.16 -16.15 14.72
C GLU A 149 3.33 -14.86 14.91
N PHE A 150 3.95 -13.76 15.26
CA PHE A 150 3.39 -12.41 15.44
C PHE A 150 2.10 -12.33 16.28
N ASN A 151 1.87 -13.27 17.19
CA ASN A 151 0.69 -13.34 18.06
C ASN A 151 0.66 -12.27 19.16
N GLY A 152 1.72 -11.46 19.27
CA GLY A 152 1.82 -10.37 20.23
C GLY A 152 1.22 -9.07 19.70
N THR A 153 1.38 -8.01 20.50
CA THR A 153 1.00 -6.64 20.13
C THR A 153 2.23 -5.77 19.79
N SER A 154 3.40 -6.36 19.78
CA SER A 154 4.69 -5.71 19.45
C SER A 154 5.75 -6.74 19.11
N LEU A 155 6.81 -6.33 18.43
CA LEU A 155 7.97 -7.20 18.20
C LEU A 155 8.68 -7.55 19.50
N SER A 156 9.18 -8.77 19.56
CA SER A 156 10.09 -9.21 20.62
C SER A 156 11.39 -8.41 20.55
N ALA A 157 11.68 -7.62 21.59
CA ALA A 157 12.91 -6.85 21.68
C ALA A 157 14.16 -7.73 21.81
N THR A 158 14.04 -9.03 22.12
CA THR A 158 15.14 -9.99 22.12
C THR A 158 15.49 -10.49 20.73
N ASP A 159 14.56 -10.39 19.77
CA ASP A 159 14.73 -10.92 18.43
C ASP A 159 14.88 -9.83 17.36
N TRP A 160 14.24 -8.68 17.55
CA TRP A 160 14.13 -7.63 16.54
C TRP A 160 14.70 -6.29 16.99
N SER A 161 15.17 -5.53 16.01
CA SER A 161 15.51 -4.11 16.11
C SER A 161 14.81 -3.36 14.98
N TYR A 162 14.46 -2.09 15.26
CA TYR A 162 13.96 -1.17 14.24
C TYR A 162 15.11 -0.40 13.62
N GLU A 163 15.02 -0.14 12.31
CA GLU A 163 15.84 0.87 11.66
C GLU A 163 14.97 2.11 11.41
N SER A 164 15.43 3.27 11.86
CA SER A 164 14.70 4.54 11.72
C SER A 164 15.54 5.53 10.93
N GLY A 165 14.86 6.37 10.15
CA GLY A 165 15.52 7.38 9.34
C GLY A 165 15.40 7.13 7.84
N ASP A 166 16.18 7.90 7.09
CA ASP A 166 16.32 7.78 5.64
C ASP A 166 17.69 7.24 5.21
N GLY A 167 18.39 6.61 6.16
CA GLY A 167 19.74 6.09 5.97
C GLY A 167 20.86 7.11 6.07
N CYS A 168 20.55 8.41 6.12
CA CYS A 168 21.56 9.46 6.25
C CYS A 168 22.16 9.54 7.68
N PRO A 169 23.44 9.96 7.85
CA PRO A 169 24.40 10.32 6.80
C PRO A 169 25.16 9.14 6.20
N GLY A 170 25.02 7.94 6.73
CA GLY A 170 25.85 6.79 6.36
C GLY A 170 25.48 6.16 5.01
N LEU A 171 24.19 6.02 4.73
CA LEU A 171 23.66 5.35 3.55
C LEU A 171 22.36 6.02 3.11
N CYS A 172 22.43 7.28 2.67
CA CYS A 172 21.25 8.08 2.32
C CYS A 172 20.39 7.40 1.24
N GLY A 173 19.05 7.42 1.44
CA GLY A 173 18.11 6.66 0.61
C GLY A 173 18.38 5.16 0.67
N TRP A 174 18.93 4.68 1.80
CA TRP A 174 19.27 3.28 2.08
C TRP A 174 20.16 2.62 0.98
N GLY A 175 20.90 3.48 0.23
CA GLY A 175 21.78 3.06 -0.87
C GLY A 175 21.06 2.84 -2.21
N ASN A 176 19.74 2.94 -2.24
CA ASN A 176 18.89 2.64 -3.39
C ASN A 176 18.06 3.83 -3.87
N ASN A 177 18.33 5.06 -3.37
CA ASN A 177 17.51 6.26 -3.61
C ASN A 177 16.05 6.08 -3.15
N GLU A 178 15.83 5.34 -2.07
CA GLU A 178 14.53 5.16 -1.43
C GLU A 178 14.01 6.50 -0.90
N LEU A 179 12.68 6.69 -0.94
CA LEU A 179 12.03 7.99 -0.74
C LEU A 179 11.32 8.11 0.61
N GLU A 180 11.13 7.01 1.33
CA GLU A 180 10.49 6.99 2.64
C GLU A 180 11.44 7.39 3.77
N TYR A 181 10.84 7.70 4.90
CA TYR A 181 11.46 7.70 6.22
C TYR A 181 10.95 6.47 6.97
N TYR A 182 11.82 5.56 7.36
CA TYR A 182 11.44 4.45 8.22
C TYR A 182 11.23 4.95 9.64
N THR A 183 10.06 4.67 10.21
CA THR A 183 9.68 5.12 11.56
C THR A 183 9.83 4.01 12.58
N ALA A 184 9.90 4.40 13.85
CA ALA A 184 9.78 3.48 14.98
C ALA A 184 8.29 3.28 15.36
N PRO A 185 7.91 2.15 15.99
CA PRO A 185 6.53 1.93 16.45
C PRO A 185 6.00 3.09 17.32
N PRO A 186 4.66 3.32 17.32
CA PRO A 186 3.64 2.50 16.69
C PRO A 186 3.24 2.94 15.26
N ASN A 187 3.98 3.83 14.62
CA ASN A 187 3.48 4.52 13.43
C ASN A 187 3.20 3.61 12.22
N ASN A 188 4.25 2.95 11.68
CA ASN A 188 4.12 2.18 10.45
C ASN A 188 4.21 0.66 10.68
N LEU A 189 4.14 0.22 11.93
CA LEU A 189 4.14 -1.20 12.29
C LEU A 189 2.92 -1.52 13.16
N ILE A 190 2.04 -2.35 12.65
CA ILE A 190 0.74 -2.68 13.24
C ILE A 190 0.70 -4.18 13.53
N PHE A 191 0.05 -4.56 14.64
CA PHE A 191 -0.25 -5.95 14.99
C PHE A 191 -1.75 -6.13 15.03
N GLN A 192 -2.27 -6.98 14.16
CA GLN A 192 -3.70 -7.24 14.04
C GLN A 192 -3.94 -8.71 13.69
N ASP A 193 -4.85 -9.36 14.39
CA ASP A 193 -5.30 -10.74 14.12
C ASP A 193 -4.15 -11.76 14.00
N GLY A 194 -3.13 -11.62 14.86
CA GLY A 194 -1.96 -12.49 14.85
C GLY A 194 -1.04 -12.26 13.65
N LYS A 195 -1.03 -11.07 13.07
CA LYS A 195 -0.19 -10.68 11.95
C LYS A 195 0.63 -9.44 12.31
N MET A 196 1.84 -9.37 11.76
CA MET A 196 2.62 -8.15 11.72
C MET A 196 2.41 -7.46 10.38
N ILE A 197 2.09 -6.18 10.40
CA ILE A 197 1.76 -5.40 9.21
C ILE A 197 2.68 -4.19 9.13
N ILE A 198 3.42 -4.07 8.04
CA ILE A 198 4.15 -2.85 7.70
C ILE A 198 3.27 -2.02 6.78
N GLU A 199 2.98 -0.79 7.18
CA GLU A 199 2.18 0.16 6.41
C GLU A 199 3.06 1.24 5.78
N ALA A 200 3.01 1.36 4.46
CA ALA A 200 3.58 2.49 3.73
C ALA A 200 2.52 3.59 3.59
N ARG A 201 2.87 4.83 3.93
CA ARG A 201 1.97 5.99 3.87
C ARG A 201 2.55 7.13 3.04
N ALA A 202 1.66 7.86 2.38
CA ALA A 202 1.98 9.17 1.80
C ALA A 202 1.74 10.25 2.87
N GLU A 203 2.76 10.51 3.67
CA GLU A 203 2.73 11.55 4.72
C GLU A 203 4.09 12.23 4.86
N ALA A 204 4.09 13.51 5.21
CA ALA A 204 5.33 14.27 5.41
C ALA A 204 5.91 13.97 6.80
N PHE A 205 7.09 13.38 6.87
CA PHE A 205 7.79 13.08 8.09
C PHE A 205 9.31 13.07 7.88
N GLY A 206 10.07 13.67 8.80
CA GLY A 206 11.54 13.65 8.76
C GLY A 206 12.18 14.25 7.48
N GLY A 207 11.46 15.14 6.78
CA GLY A 207 11.91 15.71 5.51
C GLY A 207 11.61 14.87 4.28
N LYS A 208 10.91 13.75 4.44
CA LYS A 208 10.43 12.88 3.36
C LYS A 208 8.93 13.03 3.16
N SER A 209 8.42 12.55 2.02
CA SER A 209 6.99 12.58 1.67
C SER A 209 6.28 11.25 1.93
N TYR A 210 7.02 10.23 2.35
CA TYR A 210 6.51 8.89 2.62
C TYR A 210 7.10 8.37 3.92
N THR A 211 6.33 7.54 4.62
CA THR A 211 6.78 6.78 5.77
C THR A 211 6.54 5.29 5.57
N SER A 212 7.35 4.46 6.22
CA SER A 212 7.23 3.02 6.24
C SER A 212 7.96 2.42 7.45
N ALA A 213 8.18 1.11 7.48
CA ALA A 213 8.97 0.46 8.50
C ALA A 213 10.00 -0.52 7.94
N ARG A 214 11.12 -0.65 8.66
CA ARG A 214 12.19 -1.60 8.41
C ARG A 214 12.66 -2.19 9.73
N ILE A 215 12.69 -3.51 9.79
CA ILE A 215 13.08 -4.27 10.98
C ILE A 215 14.15 -5.28 10.63
N LYS A 216 14.99 -5.63 11.62
CA LYS A 216 16.06 -6.60 11.44
C LYS A 216 16.35 -7.39 12.70
N THR A 217 16.94 -8.59 12.50
CA THR A 217 17.40 -9.43 13.60
C THR A 217 18.91 -9.30 13.91
N GLN A 218 19.60 -8.35 13.30
CA GLN A 218 21.05 -8.13 13.45
C GLN A 218 21.48 -8.05 14.92
N GLY A 219 22.49 -8.83 15.31
CA GLY A 219 23.03 -8.87 16.67
C GLY A 219 22.14 -9.57 17.70
N LYS A 220 20.98 -10.08 17.27
CA LYS A 220 20.00 -10.76 18.13
C LYS A 220 19.71 -12.18 17.67
N ARG A 221 19.33 -12.37 16.40
CA ARG A 221 19.17 -13.68 15.77
C ARG A 221 19.95 -13.72 14.47
N THR A 222 20.72 -14.77 14.30
CA THR A 222 21.46 -15.05 13.07
C THR A 222 21.31 -16.52 12.73
N PHE A 223 21.34 -16.82 11.45
CA PHE A 223 21.14 -18.15 10.92
C PHE A 223 22.26 -18.50 9.95
N LYS A 224 22.59 -19.75 9.88
CA LYS A 224 23.53 -20.31 8.90
C LYS A 224 23.01 -21.65 8.45
N TYR A 225 22.64 -21.74 7.16
CA TYR A 225 21.98 -22.90 6.58
C TYR A 225 20.61 -23.21 7.17
N GLY A 226 19.92 -24.16 6.58
CA GLY A 226 18.61 -24.59 7.00
C GLY A 226 17.52 -24.20 6.00
N ARG A 227 16.27 -24.21 6.45
CA ARG A 227 15.13 -23.74 5.69
C ARG A 227 14.49 -22.54 6.43
N ILE A 228 14.14 -21.51 5.66
CA ILE A 228 13.41 -20.35 6.17
C ILE A 228 12.10 -20.27 5.39
N ASP A 229 10.97 -20.23 6.07
CA ASP A 229 9.65 -20.02 5.50
C ASP A 229 9.07 -18.71 6.04
N ILE A 230 8.63 -17.83 5.15
CA ILE A 230 7.95 -16.58 5.48
C ILE A 230 6.62 -16.55 4.76
N ARG A 231 5.51 -16.45 5.51
CA ARG A 231 4.16 -16.36 4.96
C ARG A 231 3.69 -14.92 4.97
N ALA A 232 3.40 -14.37 3.78
CA ALA A 232 3.03 -12.97 3.64
C ALA A 232 2.02 -12.71 2.52
N ILE A 233 1.30 -11.57 2.64
CA ILE A 233 0.60 -10.87 1.56
C ILE A 233 1.43 -9.66 1.19
N LEU A 234 1.64 -9.43 -0.11
CA LEU A 234 2.44 -8.31 -0.61
C LEU A 234 1.54 -7.12 -1.00
N PRO A 235 2.04 -5.88 -0.95
CA PRO A 235 1.29 -4.70 -1.38
C PRO A 235 1.16 -4.67 -2.90
N THR A 236 0.22 -3.83 -3.39
CA THR A 236 0.04 -3.62 -4.83
C THR A 236 -0.12 -2.15 -5.14
N THR A 237 0.93 -1.47 -5.49
CA THR A 237 0.85 -0.17 -6.17
C THR A 237 2.21 0.18 -6.73
N LYS A 238 2.23 1.02 -7.76
CA LYS A 238 3.48 1.50 -8.34
C LYS A 238 4.40 2.10 -7.28
N SER A 239 5.69 1.80 -7.42
CA SER A 239 6.78 2.34 -6.58
C SER A 239 6.88 1.75 -5.17
N LEU A 240 6.13 0.71 -4.83
CA LEU A 240 6.41 -0.08 -3.63
C LEU A 240 7.42 -1.18 -3.90
N TRP A 241 8.23 -1.46 -2.88
CA TRP A 241 9.28 -2.45 -2.92
C TRP A 241 9.36 -3.19 -1.57
N PRO A 242 8.48 -4.16 -1.36
CA PRO A 242 8.61 -5.06 -0.21
C PRO A 242 9.81 -5.97 -0.40
N ALA A 243 10.56 -6.22 0.68
CA ALA A 243 11.68 -7.14 0.68
C ALA A 243 11.75 -8.00 1.95
N LEU A 244 12.04 -9.28 1.74
CA LEU A 244 12.35 -10.28 2.75
C LEU A 244 13.75 -10.80 2.42
N TRP A 245 14.77 -10.43 3.19
CA TRP A 245 16.15 -10.61 2.78
C TRP A 245 17.12 -10.78 3.94
N LEU A 246 18.35 -11.17 3.63
CA LEU A 246 19.38 -11.43 4.63
C LEU A 246 20.70 -10.74 4.26
N LEU A 247 21.36 -10.20 5.30
CA LEU A 247 22.73 -9.71 5.22
C LEU A 247 23.65 -10.47 6.19
N PRO A 248 24.95 -10.54 5.88
CA PRO A 248 25.93 -11.19 6.76
C PRO A 248 26.04 -10.45 8.09
N GLN A 249 26.11 -11.21 9.19
CA GLN A 249 26.34 -10.65 10.52
C GLN A 249 27.69 -9.90 10.61
N SER A 250 28.66 -10.34 9.83
CA SER A 250 30.01 -9.76 9.76
C SER A 250 30.53 -9.79 8.33
N ASN A 251 31.20 -8.73 7.93
CA ASN A 251 31.76 -8.58 6.59
C ASN A 251 33.11 -9.33 6.46
N VAL A 252 33.09 -10.67 6.62
CA VAL A 252 34.28 -11.53 6.67
C VAL A 252 35.11 -11.44 5.39
N TYR A 253 34.45 -11.30 4.24
CA TYR A 253 35.10 -11.27 2.91
C TYR A 253 35.28 -9.85 2.36
N GLY A 254 34.85 -8.84 3.08
CA GLY A 254 34.88 -7.43 2.65
C GLY A 254 33.52 -6.77 2.65
N ASN A 255 33.48 -5.51 2.27
CA ASN A 255 32.22 -4.74 2.19
C ASN A 255 31.28 -5.32 1.13
N TRP A 256 30.02 -4.94 1.26
CA TRP A 256 28.98 -5.31 0.30
C TRP A 256 29.42 -5.04 -1.16
N PRO A 257 29.14 -5.96 -2.11
CA PRO A 257 28.43 -7.23 -1.93
C PRO A 257 29.38 -8.44 -1.68
N THR A 258 30.66 -8.22 -1.41
CA THR A 258 31.68 -9.29 -1.31
C THR A 258 31.36 -10.32 -0.20
N SER A 259 30.78 -9.87 0.91
CA SER A 259 30.34 -10.75 2.00
C SER A 259 28.93 -11.32 1.80
N GLY A 260 28.28 -11.04 0.67
CA GLY A 260 27.00 -11.61 0.27
C GLY A 260 25.78 -10.83 0.72
N GLU A 261 24.65 -11.08 0.01
CA GLU A 261 23.30 -10.73 0.34
C GLU A 261 22.38 -11.80 -0.27
N ILE A 262 21.34 -12.18 0.44
CA ILE A 262 20.35 -13.17 -0.05
C ILE A 262 18.98 -12.53 0.03
N ASP A 263 18.38 -12.23 -1.12
CA ASP A 263 17.02 -11.74 -1.20
C ASP A 263 16.11 -12.94 -1.41
N MET A 264 15.37 -13.28 -0.35
CA MET A 264 14.41 -14.37 -0.40
C MET A 264 13.23 -14.00 -1.28
N MET A 265 12.78 -12.77 -1.19
CA MET A 265 11.69 -12.21 -1.97
C MET A 265 11.86 -10.70 -2.09
N GLU A 266 11.78 -10.20 -3.31
CA GLU A 266 11.57 -8.81 -3.65
C GLU A 266 10.42 -8.71 -4.65
N GLU A 267 9.59 -7.68 -4.51
CA GLU A 267 8.53 -7.36 -5.46
C GLU A 267 8.63 -5.90 -5.91
N VAL A 268 8.21 -5.65 -7.12
CA VAL A 268 7.92 -4.31 -7.62
C VAL A 268 6.41 -4.18 -7.72
N GLY A 269 5.81 -3.31 -6.90
CA GLY A 269 4.35 -3.25 -6.77
C GLY A 269 3.58 -2.92 -8.06
N SER A 270 4.26 -2.46 -9.14
CA SER A 270 3.66 -2.36 -10.48
C SER A 270 3.62 -3.71 -11.22
N GLU A 271 4.25 -4.76 -10.69
CA GLU A 271 4.24 -6.12 -11.23
C GLU A 271 3.76 -7.13 -10.17
N PRO A 272 2.52 -6.99 -9.63
CA PRO A 272 2.07 -7.67 -8.41
C PRO A 272 1.89 -9.18 -8.56
N ALA A 273 2.09 -9.72 -9.75
CA ALA A 273 2.14 -11.17 -10.02
C ALA A 273 3.56 -11.73 -10.04
N LYS A 274 4.61 -10.91 -9.80
CA LYS A 274 5.99 -11.32 -10.00
C LYS A 274 6.86 -10.99 -8.80
N VAL A 275 7.64 -11.97 -8.34
CA VAL A 275 8.68 -11.80 -7.33
C VAL A 275 10.03 -12.21 -7.83
N LEU A 276 11.08 -11.66 -7.21
CA LEU A 276 12.49 -11.95 -7.51
C LEU A 276 13.11 -12.66 -6.30
N GLY A 277 14.02 -13.58 -6.57
CA GLY A 277 14.97 -14.12 -5.59
C GLY A 277 16.38 -13.89 -6.11
N THR A 278 17.24 -13.30 -5.29
CA THR A 278 18.56 -12.84 -5.73
C THR A 278 19.65 -13.28 -4.75
N ALA A 279 20.82 -13.59 -5.28
CA ALA A 279 22.06 -13.76 -4.52
C ALA A 279 23.09 -12.73 -5.02
N HIS A 280 23.51 -11.80 -4.16
CA HIS A 280 24.56 -10.82 -4.46
C HIS A 280 25.90 -11.30 -3.90
N TYR A 281 26.97 -11.17 -4.70
CA TYR A 281 28.32 -11.63 -4.34
C TYR A 281 29.39 -10.91 -5.18
N GLY A 282 30.64 -11.19 -4.91
CA GLY A 282 31.78 -10.70 -5.69
C GLY A 282 32.25 -9.30 -5.35
N PRO A 283 33.34 -8.82 -5.96
CA PRO A 283 33.97 -7.56 -5.59
C PRO A 283 33.29 -6.36 -6.24
N GLY A 284 32.92 -5.37 -5.43
CA GLY A 284 32.46 -4.05 -5.85
C GLY A 284 30.96 -3.91 -6.07
N PRO A 285 30.40 -2.71 -5.86
CA PRO A 285 28.99 -2.45 -5.96
C PRO A 285 28.48 -2.61 -7.40
N GLY A 286 27.30 -3.25 -7.55
CA GLY A 286 26.58 -3.41 -8.81
C GLY A 286 27.17 -4.43 -9.76
N SER A 287 28.16 -5.24 -9.34
CA SER A 287 28.95 -6.02 -10.27
C SER A 287 28.50 -7.46 -10.46
N THR A 288 27.98 -8.13 -9.42
CA THR A 288 27.71 -9.56 -9.56
C THR A 288 26.54 -10.02 -8.72
N PHE A 289 25.51 -10.50 -9.40
CA PHE A 289 24.35 -11.14 -8.75
C PHE A 289 23.78 -12.21 -9.67
N ILE A 290 23.06 -13.14 -9.09
CA ILE A 290 22.22 -14.09 -9.82
C ILE A 290 20.81 -13.89 -9.32
N SER A 291 19.94 -13.41 -10.20
CA SER A 291 18.52 -13.17 -9.93
C SER A 291 17.65 -14.04 -10.82
N ARG A 292 16.55 -14.55 -10.27
CA ARG A 292 15.49 -15.26 -10.98
C ARG A 292 14.15 -14.79 -10.49
N ASN A 293 13.14 -14.88 -11.34
CA ASN A 293 11.78 -14.51 -10.97
C ASN A 293 10.85 -15.73 -10.91
N TYR A 294 9.77 -15.57 -10.16
CA TYR A 294 8.61 -16.42 -10.17
C TYR A 294 7.38 -15.56 -10.46
N SER A 295 6.47 -16.05 -11.30
CA SER A 295 5.25 -15.33 -11.64
C SER A 295 4.04 -16.23 -11.44
N LEU A 296 2.99 -15.68 -10.82
CA LEU A 296 1.67 -16.27 -10.72
C LEU A 296 0.96 -16.15 -12.07
N SER A 297 0.10 -17.13 -12.39
CA SER A 297 -0.73 -17.09 -13.59
C SER A 297 -2.16 -16.78 -13.20
N GLY A 298 -2.66 -15.60 -13.61
CA GLY A 298 -4.04 -15.18 -13.37
C GLY A 298 -4.36 -14.82 -11.92
N ALA A 299 -3.35 -14.55 -11.09
CA ALA A 299 -3.44 -14.13 -9.70
C ALA A 299 -2.31 -13.16 -9.37
N THR A 300 -2.36 -12.55 -8.20
CA THR A 300 -1.36 -11.61 -7.70
C THR A 300 -0.98 -11.95 -6.26
N PHE A 301 0.17 -11.47 -5.79
CA PHE A 301 0.65 -11.75 -4.42
C PHE A 301 -0.07 -10.96 -3.33
N ASN A 302 -1.04 -10.10 -3.70
CA ASN A 302 -1.88 -9.37 -2.74
C ASN A 302 -3.25 -10.01 -2.49
N ASP A 303 -3.64 -11.06 -3.24
CA ASP A 303 -4.97 -11.66 -3.15
C ASP A 303 -5.13 -12.54 -1.92
N GLN A 304 -4.06 -13.19 -1.48
CA GLN A 304 -4.01 -14.12 -0.36
C GLN A 304 -2.58 -14.31 0.14
N PHE A 305 -2.42 -15.05 1.25
CA PHE A 305 -1.10 -15.39 1.75
C PHE A 305 -0.36 -16.38 0.84
N HIS A 306 0.91 -16.11 0.62
CA HIS A 306 1.88 -16.98 -0.05
C HIS A 306 3.05 -17.27 0.89
N VAL A 307 3.72 -18.40 0.69
CA VAL A 307 4.92 -18.74 1.46
C VAL A 307 6.15 -18.62 0.58
N PHE A 308 7.02 -17.70 0.94
CA PHE A 308 8.34 -17.51 0.36
C PHE A 308 9.34 -18.33 1.16
N SER A 309 10.06 -19.25 0.51
CA SER A 309 10.96 -20.15 1.22
C SER A 309 12.35 -20.14 0.64
N LEU A 310 13.34 -20.31 1.52
CA LEU A 310 14.74 -20.49 1.20
C LEU A 310 15.22 -21.82 1.78
N GLU A 311 15.76 -22.71 0.97
CA GLU A 311 16.62 -23.81 1.44
C GLU A 311 18.08 -23.43 1.22
N TRP A 312 18.80 -23.28 2.28
CA TRP A 312 20.16 -22.83 2.29
C TRP A 312 21.10 -23.89 2.85
N GLN A 313 22.00 -24.36 2.02
CA GLN A 313 23.02 -25.37 2.32
C GLN A 313 24.43 -24.81 2.11
N GLN A 314 25.45 -25.56 2.48
CA GLN A 314 26.84 -25.14 2.43
C GLN A 314 27.27 -24.60 1.05
N ASP A 315 26.87 -25.27 -0.03
CA ASP A 315 27.30 -24.94 -1.39
C ASP A 315 26.13 -24.64 -2.35
N GLN A 316 24.92 -24.44 -1.81
CA GLN A 316 23.71 -24.22 -2.61
C GLN A 316 22.63 -23.47 -1.85
N ILE A 317 21.91 -22.61 -2.57
CA ILE A 317 20.70 -21.93 -2.11
C ILE A 317 19.57 -22.17 -3.11
N LYS A 318 18.38 -22.47 -2.63
CA LYS A 318 17.18 -22.68 -3.43
C LYS A 318 16.06 -21.77 -2.95
N TRP A 319 15.31 -21.21 -3.89
CA TRP A 319 14.15 -20.33 -3.64
C TRP A 319 12.86 -21.00 -4.07
N TYR A 320 11.83 -20.87 -3.27
CA TYR A 320 10.51 -21.43 -3.52
C TYR A 320 9.42 -20.39 -3.28
N VAL A 321 8.31 -20.49 -4.03
CA VAL A 321 7.03 -19.86 -3.75
C VAL A 321 5.99 -20.97 -3.63
N ASP A 322 5.26 -21.03 -2.50
CA ASP A 322 4.24 -22.06 -2.23
C ASP A 322 4.77 -23.49 -2.47
N ASN A 323 6.00 -23.72 -2.02
CA ASN A 323 6.77 -24.96 -2.23
C ASN A 323 7.13 -25.29 -3.70
N ASN A 324 6.92 -24.36 -4.63
CA ASN A 324 7.38 -24.50 -6.01
C ASN A 324 8.80 -23.95 -6.14
N LEU A 325 9.77 -24.83 -6.43
CA LEU A 325 11.17 -24.45 -6.67
C LEU A 325 11.25 -23.63 -7.97
N TYR A 326 11.78 -22.40 -7.92
CA TYR A 326 11.96 -21.58 -9.11
C TYR A 326 13.41 -21.11 -9.36
N SER A 327 14.25 -21.15 -8.34
CA SER A 327 15.66 -20.77 -8.48
C SER A 327 16.56 -21.70 -7.66
N THR A 328 17.73 -21.97 -8.22
CA THR A 328 18.84 -22.63 -7.53
C THR A 328 20.12 -21.90 -7.89
N VAL A 329 20.91 -21.53 -6.90
CA VAL A 329 22.24 -20.96 -7.06
C VAL A 329 23.21 -21.82 -6.28
N SER A 330 24.27 -22.27 -6.92
CA SER A 330 25.32 -23.10 -6.33
C SER A 330 26.65 -22.36 -6.30
N LYS A 331 27.58 -22.86 -5.51
CA LYS A 331 28.95 -22.36 -5.47
C LYS A 331 29.64 -22.40 -6.85
N ALA A 332 29.28 -23.32 -7.72
CA ALA A 332 29.82 -23.38 -9.07
C ALA A 332 29.36 -22.19 -9.94
N ASP A 333 28.16 -21.64 -9.68
CA ASP A 333 27.60 -20.55 -10.46
C ASP A 333 28.30 -19.21 -10.22
N VAL A 334 29.00 -19.04 -9.08
CA VAL A 334 29.76 -17.82 -8.79
C VAL A 334 31.16 -17.80 -9.45
N GLY A 335 31.54 -18.88 -10.13
CA GLY A 335 32.80 -19.00 -10.87
C GLY A 335 34.02 -18.86 -9.97
N SER A 336 34.90 -17.92 -10.30
CA SER A 336 36.11 -17.64 -9.52
C SER A 336 35.87 -16.69 -8.31
N ASN A 337 34.67 -16.19 -8.12
CA ASN A 337 34.37 -15.35 -6.96
C ASN A 337 34.28 -16.17 -5.67
N ILE A 338 34.41 -15.48 -4.55
CA ILE A 338 34.19 -16.09 -3.24
C ILE A 338 32.72 -16.48 -3.14
N TRP A 339 32.43 -17.66 -2.57
CA TRP A 339 31.10 -18.07 -2.14
C TRP A 339 30.88 -17.54 -0.71
N PRO A 340 30.14 -16.41 -0.54
CA PRO A 340 30.05 -15.77 0.76
C PRO A 340 28.96 -16.35 1.68
N PHE A 341 28.12 -17.24 1.14
CA PHE A 341 26.94 -17.77 1.82
C PHE A 341 27.25 -18.95 2.75
N ASN A 342 28.42 -18.92 3.37
CA ASN A 342 28.89 -19.90 4.35
C ASN A 342 29.14 -19.26 5.74
N GLU A 343 28.57 -18.08 5.96
CA GLU A 343 28.67 -17.32 7.21
C GLU A 343 27.31 -17.17 7.90
N GLN A 344 27.26 -16.51 9.05
CA GLN A 344 26.03 -16.19 9.75
C GLN A 344 25.36 -14.97 9.10
N PHE A 345 24.07 -15.07 8.78
CA PHE A 345 23.27 -13.98 8.24
C PHE A 345 22.11 -13.64 9.18
N PHE A 346 21.67 -12.39 9.16
CA PHE A 346 20.48 -11.91 9.86
C PHE A 346 19.39 -11.52 8.89
N LEU A 347 18.13 -11.61 9.32
CA LEU A 347 16.95 -11.24 8.54
C LEU A 347 16.71 -9.73 8.57
N ILE A 348 16.23 -9.22 7.44
CA ILE A 348 15.67 -7.88 7.29
C ILE A 348 14.30 -8.02 6.60
N VAL A 349 13.34 -7.24 7.09
CA VAL A 349 12.01 -7.10 6.49
C VAL A 349 11.72 -5.62 6.37
N ASN A 350 11.35 -5.16 5.18
CA ASN A 350 10.98 -3.77 4.94
C ASN A 350 9.98 -3.63 3.79
N LEU A 351 9.36 -2.46 3.76
CA LEU A 351 8.54 -2.00 2.65
C LEU A 351 9.07 -0.63 2.21
N ALA A 352 9.90 -0.59 1.18
CA ALA A 352 10.43 0.65 0.63
C ALA A 352 9.41 1.35 -0.27
N VAL A 353 9.56 2.67 -0.40
CA VAL A 353 8.78 3.51 -1.31
C VAL A 353 9.73 4.20 -2.28
N GLY A 354 9.54 4.00 -3.56
CA GLY A 354 10.47 4.48 -4.57
C GLY A 354 11.78 3.71 -4.56
N GLY A 355 12.79 4.29 -5.15
CA GLY A 355 14.12 3.68 -5.27
C GLY A 355 14.48 3.26 -6.67
N ASN A 356 15.68 2.67 -6.80
CA ASN A 356 16.25 2.32 -8.11
C ASN A 356 15.47 1.23 -8.84
N LEU A 357 14.87 0.28 -8.10
CA LEU A 357 14.17 -0.86 -8.70
C LEU A 357 12.74 -0.51 -9.12
N PRO A 358 11.85 0.01 -8.24
CA PRO A 358 10.48 0.31 -8.61
C PRO A 358 10.28 1.68 -9.27
N GLY A 359 11.23 2.60 -9.16
CA GLY A 359 11.09 3.99 -9.58
C GLY A 359 10.24 4.84 -8.62
N ALA A 360 10.07 6.11 -8.93
CA ALA A 360 9.35 7.03 -8.08
C ALA A 360 7.82 6.89 -8.17
N PRO A 361 7.07 7.16 -7.08
CA PRO A 361 5.61 7.27 -7.10
C PRO A 361 5.10 8.32 -8.08
N ASP A 362 3.90 8.11 -8.60
CA ASP A 362 3.15 9.07 -9.41
C ASP A 362 1.66 9.07 -9.03
N ALA A 363 0.83 9.72 -9.82
CA ALA A 363 -0.60 9.84 -9.54
C ALA A 363 -1.37 8.50 -9.53
N SER A 364 -0.77 7.41 -10.01
CA SER A 364 -1.34 6.06 -9.93
C SER A 364 -0.92 5.28 -8.70
N SER A 365 0.00 5.83 -7.90
CA SER A 365 0.48 5.21 -6.65
C SER A 365 -0.53 5.45 -5.54
N LEU A 366 -1.16 4.40 -5.05
CA LEU A 366 -2.19 4.45 -4.01
C LEU A 366 -1.57 4.20 -2.63
N PHE A 367 -1.95 4.99 -1.64
CA PHE A 367 -1.56 4.87 -0.24
C PHE A 367 -2.79 5.03 0.67
N PRO A 368 -2.84 4.38 1.86
CA PRO A 368 -1.81 3.47 2.40
C PRO A 368 -1.76 2.12 1.69
N GLN A 369 -0.65 1.37 1.89
CA GLN A 369 -0.47 0.01 1.42
C GLN A 369 0.25 -0.82 2.46
N TRP A 370 0.09 -2.15 2.41
CA TRP A 370 0.49 -3.04 3.50
C TRP A 370 1.29 -4.23 3.01
N LEU A 371 2.39 -4.51 3.69
CA LEU A 371 3.09 -5.81 3.69
C LEU A 371 2.64 -6.55 4.96
N ILE A 372 1.93 -7.66 4.81
CA ILE A 372 1.31 -8.40 5.92
C ILE A 372 2.04 -9.72 6.11
N LEU A 373 2.66 -9.94 7.28
CA LEU A 373 3.35 -11.17 7.63
C LEU A 373 2.55 -11.98 8.64
N ASP A 374 2.35 -13.26 8.34
CA ASP A 374 1.69 -14.22 9.22
C ASP A 374 2.70 -14.88 10.16
N TYR A 375 3.80 -15.39 9.60
CA TYR A 375 4.88 -15.99 10.37
C TYR A 375 6.22 -15.95 9.64
N ILE A 376 7.27 -16.12 10.44
CA ILE A 376 8.62 -16.48 10.00
C ILE A 376 9.03 -17.71 10.78
N ARG A 377 9.44 -18.79 10.08
CA ARG A 377 9.89 -20.04 10.68
C ARG A 377 11.24 -20.44 10.12
N VAL A 378 12.17 -20.76 10.98
CA VAL A 378 13.52 -21.20 10.61
C VAL A 378 13.76 -22.60 11.15
N TYR A 379 14.11 -23.50 10.25
CA TYR A 379 14.39 -24.90 10.51
C TYR A 379 15.86 -25.21 10.24
N GLN A 380 16.55 -25.85 11.19
CA GLN A 380 17.97 -26.25 11.09
C GLN A 380 18.19 -27.69 11.51
#